data_31727ecdf56284ea3bb69b4434a5456e
#
_entry.id   31727ecdf56284ea3bb69b4434a5456e
#
_cell.length_a   1.000
_cell.length_b   1.000
_cell.length_c   1.000
_cell.angle_alpha   90.00
_cell.angle_beta   90.00
_cell.angle_gamma   90.00
#
_symmetry.space_group_name_H-M   'P 1'
#
loop_
_entity.id
_entity.type
_entity.pdbx_description
1 polymer ?
#
loop_
_entity_poly.entity_id
_entity_poly.type
_entity_poly.pdbx_seq_one_letter_code
_entity_poly.pdbx_strand_id
1 'polypeptide(L)'
;MAHPLIDALPGFPVKISAVLPSLDKAWAEEGEDAARASQMNLVLMFGAGVSAADAQARFDEAIRFAQRYPCRLVVLAARPAAEAAAPLEAKVNVVCFLDPARRGKRCCEALMLAHGAPTAELESLVSTWLEGDLPTNVWAHGVTPAEFAPWLGWSARCRRVVADRSLVGDAFFALPFPHPKGVRDLAVARCLPVRQALGQFLAGHAPADLVRGLRSVTVSHGAGLSGEAAGLLAWMKGCLTHCAGLSRSHLDATFALSAQAPSGDNLAAA
;
A
#
# COMPACT_ATOMS: atom_id res chain seq x y z
N MET A 1 -1.97 7.24 -27.45
CA MET A 1 -2.15 5.81 -27.17
C MET A 1 -2.69 5.69 -25.76
N ALA A 2 -3.62 4.74 -25.53
CA ALA A 2 -4.20 4.52 -24.22
C ALA A 2 -3.12 4.07 -23.20
N HIS A 3 -3.31 4.42 -21.93
CA HIS A 3 -2.34 4.09 -20.89
C HIS A 3 -2.41 2.60 -20.55
N PRO A 4 -1.32 1.83 -20.70
CA PRO A 4 -1.38 0.37 -20.61
C PRO A 4 -1.89 -0.16 -19.26
N LEU A 5 -1.62 0.52 -18.14
CA LEU A 5 -2.15 0.11 -16.83
C LEU A 5 -3.66 0.33 -16.75
N ILE A 6 -4.14 1.51 -17.19
CA ILE A 6 -5.58 1.82 -17.15
C ILE A 6 -6.35 0.94 -18.14
N ASP A 7 -5.79 0.65 -19.31
CA ASP A 7 -6.44 -0.25 -20.28
C ASP A 7 -6.61 -1.67 -19.74
N ALA A 8 -5.62 -2.18 -19.04
CA ALA A 8 -5.67 -3.52 -18.45
C ALA A 8 -6.72 -3.65 -17.33
N LEU A 9 -7.06 -2.54 -16.64
CA LEU A 9 -8.02 -2.58 -15.55
C LEU A 9 -9.48 -2.64 -16.08
N PRO A 10 -10.41 -3.26 -15.34
CA PRO A 10 -11.81 -3.36 -15.72
C PRO A 10 -12.49 -1.97 -15.71
N GLY A 11 -13.63 -1.86 -16.41
CA GLY A 11 -14.41 -0.63 -16.47
C GLY A 11 -14.46 -0.03 -17.88
N PHE A 12 -15.10 1.11 -18.00
CA PHE A 12 -15.30 1.78 -19.28
C PHE A 12 -14.70 3.19 -19.31
N PRO A 13 -14.12 3.61 -20.44
CA PRO A 13 -13.49 4.91 -20.56
C PRO A 13 -14.52 6.03 -20.55
N VAL A 14 -14.19 7.14 -19.88
CA VAL A 14 -15.04 8.31 -19.77
C VAL A 14 -14.22 9.59 -19.93
N LYS A 15 -14.87 10.69 -20.34
CA LYS A 15 -14.26 12.02 -20.27
C LYS A 15 -14.07 12.42 -18.81
N ILE A 16 -13.03 13.17 -18.47
CA ILE A 16 -12.76 13.63 -17.10
C ILE A 16 -13.98 14.32 -16.48
N SER A 17 -14.65 15.20 -17.22
CA SER A 17 -15.85 15.91 -16.77
C SER A 17 -17.09 15.01 -16.56
N ALA A 18 -17.06 13.81 -17.12
CA ALA A 18 -18.15 12.85 -17.05
C ALA A 18 -17.92 11.75 -16.01
N VAL A 19 -16.80 11.74 -15.27
CA VAL A 19 -16.47 10.67 -14.31
C VAL A 19 -17.58 10.52 -13.26
N LEU A 20 -17.90 11.57 -12.52
CA LEU A 20 -18.94 11.52 -11.48
C LEU A 20 -20.34 11.28 -12.06
N PRO A 21 -20.80 11.98 -13.13
CA PRO A 21 -22.08 11.67 -13.77
C PRO A 21 -22.19 10.23 -14.29
N SER A 22 -21.11 9.66 -14.83
CA SER A 22 -21.09 8.26 -15.29
C SER A 22 -21.20 7.27 -14.13
N LEU A 23 -20.60 7.61 -13.00
CA LEU A 23 -20.71 6.84 -11.78
C LEU A 23 -22.15 6.84 -11.26
N ASP A 24 -22.81 8.01 -11.19
CA ASP A 24 -24.20 8.11 -10.75
C ASP A 24 -25.15 7.33 -11.68
N LYS A 25 -24.88 7.34 -12.99
CA LYS A 25 -25.63 6.51 -13.94
C LYS A 25 -25.42 5.01 -13.69
N ALA A 26 -24.17 4.57 -13.49
CA ALA A 26 -23.88 3.17 -13.19
C ALA A 26 -24.56 2.71 -11.88
N TRP A 27 -24.66 3.59 -10.89
CA TRP A 27 -25.43 3.32 -9.68
C TRP A 27 -26.94 3.15 -9.93
N ALA A 28 -27.52 4.02 -10.76
CA ALA A 28 -28.93 3.92 -11.10
C ALA A 28 -29.28 2.61 -11.82
N GLU A 29 -28.32 2.04 -12.57
CA GLU A 29 -28.47 0.76 -13.28
C GLU A 29 -28.44 -0.46 -12.34
N GLU A 30 -27.78 -0.36 -11.16
CA GLU A 30 -27.66 -1.47 -10.19
C GLU A 30 -28.96 -1.70 -9.37
N GLY A 31 -29.89 -0.75 -9.37
CA GLY A 31 -31.20 -0.85 -8.73
C GLY A 31 -31.22 -0.46 -7.25
N GLU A 32 -32.43 -0.43 -6.67
CA GLU A 32 -32.68 0.06 -5.30
C GLU A 32 -32.08 -0.84 -4.20
N ASP A 33 -31.75 -2.10 -4.52
CA ASP A 33 -31.14 -3.06 -3.58
C ASP A 33 -29.62 -2.85 -3.41
N ALA A 34 -29.00 -1.95 -4.19
CA ALA A 34 -27.58 -1.65 -4.12
C ALA A 34 -27.29 -0.60 -3.04
N ALA A 35 -26.59 -1.00 -1.99
CA ALA A 35 -26.16 -0.07 -0.93
C ALA A 35 -24.85 0.61 -1.30
N ARG A 36 -24.89 1.94 -1.45
CA ARG A 36 -23.73 2.81 -1.51
C ARG A 36 -23.26 3.12 -0.09
N ALA A 37 -22.33 2.34 0.42
CA ALA A 37 -21.79 2.56 1.75
C ALA A 37 -20.26 2.59 1.67
N SER A 38 -19.67 3.77 1.83
CA SER A 38 -18.22 3.93 1.95
C SER A 38 -17.84 4.33 3.37
N GLN A 39 -16.76 3.76 3.91
CA GLN A 39 -16.21 4.07 5.22
C GLN A 39 -14.91 4.86 5.12
N MET A 40 -14.31 4.86 3.94
CA MET A 40 -13.06 5.55 3.64
C MET A 40 -12.89 5.76 2.13
N ASN A 41 -11.98 6.64 1.78
CA ASN A 41 -11.38 6.68 0.45
C ASN A 41 -10.08 5.87 0.45
N LEU A 42 -9.88 5.06 -0.58
CA LEU A 42 -8.62 4.37 -0.85
C LEU A 42 -8.05 4.89 -2.18
N VAL A 43 -6.91 5.57 -2.12
CA VAL A 43 -6.19 6.02 -3.31
C VAL A 43 -5.07 5.02 -3.59
N LEU A 44 -5.19 4.25 -4.65
CA LEU A 44 -4.19 3.30 -5.12
C LEU A 44 -3.34 4.00 -6.19
N MET A 45 -2.09 4.28 -5.87
CA MET A 45 -1.15 4.95 -6.77
C MET A 45 -0.19 3.92 -7.36
N PHE A 46 -0.10 3.87 -8.68
CA PHE A 46 0.88 3.08 -9.41
C PHE A 46 2.00 3.96 -9.94
N GLY A 47 3.24 3.60 -9.64
CA GLY A 47 4.41 4.20 -10.29
C GLY A 47 4.52 3.83 -11.76
N ALA A 48 5.22 4.64 -12.53
CA ALA A 48 5.36 4.47 -13.98
C ALA A 48 6.06 3.16 -14.40
N GLY A 49 6.82 2.53 -13.47
CA GLY A 49 7.50 1.25 -13.69
C GLY A 49 6.65 0.01 -13.41
N VAL A 50 5.40 0.16 -12.93
CA VAL A 50 4.52 -0.98 -12.62
C VAL A 50 4.03 -1.64 -13.91
N SER A 51 4.04 -2.97 -13.97
CA SER A 51 3.50 -3.70 -15.12
C SER A 51 1.97 -3.78 -15.08
N ALA A 52 1.34 -3.95 -16.23
CA ALA A 52 -0.11 -4.12 -16.34
C ALA A 52 -0.62 -5.34 -15.53
N ALA A 53 0.13 -6.43 -15.52
CA ALA A 53 -0.23 -7.63 -14.76
C ALA A 53 -0.18 -7.40 -13.23
N ASP A 54 0.85 -6.66 -12.75
CA ASP A 54 0.96 -6.33 -11.34
C ASP A 54 -0.11 -5.31 -10.94
N ALA A 55 -0.39 -4.31 -11.78
CA ALA A 55 -1.47 -3.35 -11.55
C ALA A 55 -2.83 -4.04 -11.43
N GLN A 56 -3.14 -5.02 -12.31
CA GLN A 56 -4.36 -5.82 -12.22
C GLN A 56 -4.42 -6.60 -10.91
N ALA A 57 -3.33 -7.27 -10.52
CA ALA A 57 -3.28 -8.03 -9.27
C ALA A 57 -3.51 -7.15 -8.04
N ARG A 58 -2.92 -5.93 -8.01
CA ARG A 58 -3.13 -4.97 -6.89
C ARG A 58 -4.52 -4.37 -6.90
N PHE A 59 -5.06 -4.09 -8.08
CA PHE A 59 -6.46 -3.68 -8.21
C PHE A 59 -7.41 -4.73 -7.64
N ASP A 60 -7.23 -5.99 -7.99
CA ASP A 60 -8.04 -7.11 -7.47
C ASP A 60 -7.90 -7.25 -5.95
N GLU A 61 -6.72 -6.99 -5.39
CA GLU A 61 -6.52 -6.92 -3.93
C GLU A 61 -7.30 -5.76 -3.31
N ALA A 62 -7.27 -4.58 -3.92
CA ALA A 62 -8.01 -3.43 -3.45
C ALA A 62 -9.52 -3.69 -3.49
N ILE A 63 -10.02 -4.37 -4.52
CA ILE A 63 -11.42 -4.79 -4.62
C ILE A 63 -11.78 -5.82 -3.54
N ARG A 64 -10.94 -6.84 -3.30
CA ARG A 64 -11.13 -7.79 -2.18
C ARG A 64 -11.12 -7.09 -0.81
N PHE A 65 -10.26 -6.09 -0.64
CA PHE A 65 -10.26 -5.26 0.57
C PHE A 65 -11.57 -4.48 0.71
N ALA A 66 -12.08 -3.88 -0.38
CA ALA A 66 -13.32 -3.13 -0.41
C ALA A 66 -14.57 -3.98 -0.08
N GLN A 67 -14.55 -5.29 -0.37
CA GLN A 67 -15.60 -6.22 0.06
C GLN A 67 -15.77 -6.25 1.57
N ARG A 68 -14.65 -6.20 2.30
CA ARG A 68 -14.66 -6.24 3.76
C ARG A 68 -14.76 -4.84 4.38
N TYR A 69 -14.12 -3.88 3.77
CA TYR A 69 -14.03 -2.48 4.21
C TYR A 69 -14.49 -1.57 3.07
N PRO A 70 -15.80 -1.30 2.97
CA PRO A 70 -16.35 -0.52 1.87
C PRO A 70 -15.62 0.81 1.70
N CYS A 71 -15.17 1.09 0.50
CA CYS A 71 -14.42 2.30 0.20
C CYS A 71 -14.72 2.77 -1.22
N ARG A 72 -14.57 4.08 -1.44
CA ARG A 72 -14.40 4.63 -2.77
C ARG A 72 -12.94 4.43 -3.17
N LEU A 73 -12.71 3.69 -4.25
CA LEU A 73 -11.39 3.43 -4.79
C LEU A 73 -11.05 4.47 -5.87
N VAL A 74 -9.95 5.18 -5.72
CA VAL A 74 -9.39 6.06 -6.74
C VAL A 74 -8.04 5.48 -7.15
N VAL A 75 -7.88 5.13 -8.42
CA VAL A 75 -6.63 4.59 -8.98
C VAL A 75 -5.93 5.69 -9.76
N LEU A 76 -4.68 5.97 -9.41
CA LEU A 76 -3.82 6.92 -10.10
C LEU A 76 -2.65 6.15 -10.73
N ALA A 77 -2.52 6.22 -12.06
CA ALA A 77 -1.45 5.58 -12.81
C ALA A 77 -0.52 6.65 -13.40
N ALA A 78 0.71 6.72 -12.86
CA ALA A 78 1.70 7.67 -13.35
C ALA A 78 2.20 7.27 -14.75
N ARG A 79 2.28 8.23 -15.68
CA ARG A 79 2.93 8.04 -16.98
C ARG A 79 4.44 8.15 -16.86
N PRO A 80 5.20 7.41 -17.66
CA PRO A 80 6.63 7.66 -17.81
C PRO A 80 6.91 9.14 -18.18
N ALA A 81 8.06 9.65 -17.75
CA ALA A 81 8.43 11.05 -18.01
C ALA A 81 8.37 11.45 -19.51
N ALA A 82 8.68 10.52 -20.40
CA ALA A 82 8.58 10.73 -21.86
C ALA A 82 7.13 10.98 -22.34
N GLU A 83 6.13 10.54 -21.57
CA GLU A 83 4.71 10.68 -21.87
C GLU A 83 3.99 11.65 -20.93
N ALA A 84 4.73 12.44 -20.15
CA ALA A 84 4.17 13.35 -19.14
C ALA A 84 3.19 14.39 -19.72
N ALA A 85 3.35 14.78 -20.98
CA ALA A 85 2.47 15.71 -21.68
C ALA A 85 1.23 15.05 -22.31
N ALA A 86 1.09 13.73 -22.24
CA ALA A 86 -0.08 13.05 -22.80
C ALA A 86 -1.36 13.45 -22.02
N PRO A 87 -2.52 13.48 -22.69
CA PRO A 87 -3.77 13.88 -22.06
C PRO A 87 -4.15 12.93 -20.93
N LEU A 88 -4.90 13.46 -19.96
CA LEU A 88 -5.49 12.65 -18.89
C LEU A 88 -6.49 11.66 -19.49
N GLU A 89 -6.45 10.43 -19.01
CA GLU A 89 -7.40 9.38 -19.38
C GLU A 89 -8.08 8.84 -18.14
N ALA A 90 -9.41 8.71 -18.19
CA ALA A 90 -10.17 8.20 -17.07
C ALA A 90 -11.04 7.01 -17.46
N LYS A 91 -11.21 6.09 -16.50
CA LYS A 91 -12.20 5.01 -16.54
C LYS A 91 -12.98 5.00 -15.24
N VAL A 92 -14.19 4.49 -15.30
CA VAL A 92 -15.01 4.18 -14.12
C VAL A 92 -15.44 2.73 -14.15
N ASN A 93 -15.55 2.15 -12.96
CA ASN A 93 -16.05 0.81 -12.74
C ASN A 93 -16.87 0.77 -11.45
N VAL A 94 -17.95 0.00 -11.45
CA VAL A 94 -18.71 -0.33 -10.25
C VAL A 94 -18.70 -1.83 -10.08
N VAL A 95 -18.20 -2.30 -8.95
CA VAL A 95 -18.10 -3.73 -8.63
C VAL A 95 -19.02 -4.03 -7.48
N CYS A 96 -20.04 -4.85 -7.75
CA CYS A 96 -21.04 -5.20 -6.75
C CYS A 96 -20.83 -6.61 -6.23
N PHE A 97 -21.02 -6.78 -4.93
CA PHE A 97 -20.91 -8.04 -4.20
C PHE A 97 -22.22 -8.35 -3.52
N LEU A 98 -22.63 -9.60 -3.55
CA LEU A 98 -23.74 -10.06 -2.74
C LEU A 98 -23.31 -10.06 -1.26
N ASP A 99 -24.11 -9.43 -0.41
CA ASP A 99 -23.96 -9.50 1.05
C ASP A 99 -24.84 -10.64 1.58
N PRO A 100 -24.27 -11.81 1.93
CA PRO A 100 -25.04 -12.96 2.37
C PRO A 100 -25.86 -12.70 3.64
N ALA A 101 -25.41 -11.76 4.49
CA ALA A 101 -26.06 -11.44 5.74
C ALA A 101 -27.25 -10.48 5.58
N ARG A 102 -27.25 -9.65 4.53
CA ARG A 102 -28.22 -8.57 4.34
C ARG A 102 -29.18 -8.77 3.16
N ARG A 103 -29.02 -9.85 2.39
CA ARG A 103 -29.80 -10.12 1.17
C ARG A 103 -29.80 -8.96 0.16
N GLY A 104 -28.77 -8.13 0.16
CA GLY A 104 -28.61 -6.97 -0.72
C GLY A 104 -27.26 -7.00 -1.45
N LYS A 105 -27.08 -6.07 -2.37
CA LYS A 105 -25.81 -5.83 -3.04
C LYS A 105 -25.03 -4.74 -2.31
N ARG A 106 -23.74 -4.95 -2.09
CA ARG A 106 -22.79 -3.91 -1.68
C ARG A 106 -21.87 -3.64 -2.85
N CYS A 107 -21.74 -2.40 -3.24
CA CYS A 107 -20.94 -2.03 -4.40
C CYS A 107 -19.75 -1.14 -3.98
N CYS A 108 -18.64 -1.33 -4.68
CA CYS A 108 -17.44 -0.50 -4.60
C CYS A 108 -17.28 0.29 -5.89
N GLU A 109 -17.07 1.58 -5.77
CA GLU A 109 -16.79 2.48 -6.88
C GLU A 109 -15.29 2.50 -7.14
N ALA A 110 -14.88 2.39 -8.38
CA ALA A 110 -13.49 2.56 -8.80
C ALA A 110 -13.40 3.62 -9.88
N LEU A 111 -12.71 4.71 -9.57
CA LEU A 111 -12.41 5.81 -10.48
C LEU A 111 -10.92 5.73 -10.82
N MET A 112 -10.58 5.68 -12.09
CA MET A 112 -9.21 5.47 -12.54
C MET A 112 -8.75 6.63 -13.40
N LEU A 113 -7.50 7.06 -13.21
CA LEU A 113 -6.89 8.18 -13.90
C LEU A 113 -5.45 7.86 -14.30
N ALA A 114 -5.15 7.94 -15.58
CA ALA A 114 -3.78 8.05 -16.07
C ALA A 114 -3.37 9.52 -16.11
N HIS A 115 -2.22 9.84 -15.56
CA HIS A 115 -1.75 11.22 -15.45
C HIS A 115 -0.24 11.34 -15.70
N GLY A 116 0.18 12.52 -16.16
CA GLY A 116 1.58 12.91 -16.25
C GLY A 116 2.14 13.43 -14.92
N ALA A 117 2.96 14.47 -14.96
CA ALA A 117 3.46 15.10 -13.74
C ALA A 117 2.29 15.68 -12.92
N PRO A 118 2.29 15.48 -11.59
CA PRO A 118 1.28 16.07 -10.72
C PRO A 118 1.32 17.60 -10.74
N THR A 119 0.13 18.21 -10.84
CA THR A 119 -0.09 19.66 -10.78
C THR A 119 -1.15 19.98 -9.73
N ALA A 120 -1.27 21.23 -9.34
CA ALA A 120 -2.30 21.68 -8.41
C ALA A 120 -3.73 21.40 -8.94
N GLU A 121 -3.93 21.49 -10.26
CA GLU A 121 -5.19 21.15 -10.91
C GLU A 121 -5.49 19.64 -10.81
N LEU A 122 -4.47 18.79 -10.96
CA LEU A 122 -4.61 17.35 -10.79
C LEU A 122 -4.93 17.00 -9.35
N GLU A 123 -4.25 17.61 -8.37
CA GLU A 123 -4.56 17.43 -6.95
C GLU A 123 -6.01 17.85 -6.61
N SER A 124 -6.46 18.97 -7.18
CA SER A 124 -7.84 19.45 -7.04
C SER A 124 -8.83 18.47 -7.66
N LEU A 125 -8.56 17.98 -8.87
CA LEU A 125 -9.39 16.99 -9.54
C LEU A 125 -9.55 15.73 -8.71
N VAL A 126 -8.44 15.14 -8.26
CA VAL A 126 -8.44 13.95 -7.40
C VAL A 126 -9.23 14.21 -6.12
N SER A 127 -9.06 15.40 -5.52
CA SER A 127 -9.79 15.78 -4.30
C SER A 127 -11.30 15.86 -4.51
N THR A 128 -11.77 16.28 -5.70
CA THR A 128 -13.21 16.29 -6.00
C THR A 128 -13.82 14.91 -6.19
N TRP A 129 -12.99 13.90 -6.47
CA TRP A 129 -13.44 12.51 -6.59
C TRP A 129 -13.53 11.79 -5.26
N LEU A 130 -12.96 12.33 -4.20
CA LEU A 130 -13.01 11.75 -2.87
C LEU A 130 -14.30 12.16 -2.14
N GLU A 131 -14.80 11.28 -1.27
CA GLU A 131 -15.85 11.63 -0.31
C GLU A 131 -15.23 12.50 0.79
N GLY A 132 -15.66 13.76 0.87
CA GLY A 132 -15.00 14.80 1.66
C GLY A 132 -15.02 14.57 3.18
N ASP A 133 -16.01 13.85 3.68
CA ASP A 133 -16.19 13.52 5.11
C ASP A 133 -15.53 12.21 5.53
N LEU A 134 -14.97 11.45 4.58
CA LEU A 134 -14.36 10.15 4.83
C LEU A 134 -12.83 10.23 4.93
N PRO A 135 -12.22 9.43 5.82
CA PRO A 135 -10.76 9.36 5.91
C PRO A 135 -10.15 8.83 4.62
N THR A 136 -9.12 9.51 4.12
CA THR A 136 -8.40 9.10 2.92
C THR A 136 -7.14 8.35 3.30
N ASN A 137 -6.94 7.17 2.69
CA ASN A 137 -5.74 6.36 2.80
C ASN A 137 -5.14 6.21 1.41
N VAL A 138 -3.81 6.29 1.32
CA VAL A 138 -3.05 6.10 0.09
C VAL A 138 -2.33 4.76 0.16
N TRP A 139 -2.39 3.98 -0.90
CA TRP A 139 -1.53 2.84 -1.14
C TRP A 139 -0.64 3.15 -2.34
N ALA A 140 0.64 3.47 -2.08
CA ALA A 140 1.66 3.73 -3.10
C ALA A 140 2.35 2.42 -3.48
N HIS A 141 2.04 1.89 -4.65
CA HIS A 141 2.60 0.65 -5.17
C HIS A 141 3.60 0.93 -6.30
N GLY A 142 4.86 0.57 -6.09
CA GLY A 142 5.93 0.80 -7.06
C GLY A 142 6.21 2.28 -7.36
N VAL A 143 5.71 3.20 -6.53
CA VAL A 143 5.89 4.64 -6.70
C VAL A 143 7.26 5.04 -6.17
N THR A 144 8.12 5.58 -7.01
CA THR A 144 9.44 6.06 -6.59
C THR A 144 9.34 7.31 -5.71
N PRO A 145 10.39 7.64 -4.93
CA PRO A 145 10.43 8.89 -4.17
C PRO A 145 10.21 10.13 -5.02
N ALA A 146 10.76 10.16 -6.24
CA ALA A 146 10.62 11.28 -7.16
C ALA A 146 9.18 11.44 -7.68
N GLU A 147 8.49 10.33 -7.93
CA GLU A 147 7.08 10.34 -8.35
C GLU A 147 6.14 10.75 -7.21
N PHE A 148 6.48 10.39 -5.97
CA PHE A 148 5.65 10.74 -4.82
C PHE A 148 5.90 12.15 -4.27
N ALA A 149 7.10 12.69 -4.42
CA ALA A 149 7.49 13.99 -3.87
C ALA A 149 6.51 15.14 -4.21
N PRO A 150 5.98 15.27 -5.42
CA PRO A 150 4.98 16.30 -5.72
C PRO A 150 3.66 16.13 -4.94
N TRP A 151 3.31 14.90 -4.53
CA TRP A 151 2.09 14.61 -3.77
C TRP A 151 2.23 14.84 -2.26
N LEU A 152 3.42 15.21 -1.76
CA LEU A 152 3.65 15.38 -0.31
C LEU A 152 2.69 16.42 0.30
N GLY A 153 2.50 17.57 -0.34
CA GLY A 153 1.58 18.61 0.11
C GLY A 153 0.14 18.07 0.20
N TRP A 154 -0.31 17.40 -0.87
CA TRP A 154 -1.64 16.80 -0.91
C TRP A 154 -1.81 15.69 0.15
N SER A 155 -0.76 14.93 0.44
CA SER A 155 -0.78 13.84 1.42
C SER A 155 -1.02 14.33 2.87
N ALA A 156 -0.92 15.61 3.15
CA ALA A 156 -1.24 16.20 4.45
C ALA A 156 -2.70 15.96 4.87
N ARG A 157 -3.61 15.78 3.91
CA ARG A 157 -5.02 15.44 4.16
C ARG A 157 -5.28 13.94 4.30
N CYS A 158 -4.27 13.12 4.08
CA CYS A 158 -4.40 11.67 4.14
C CYS A 158 -4.13 11.17 5.57
N ARG A 159 -4.99 10.26 6.01
CA ARG A 159 -4.83 9.60 7.32
C ARG A 159 -3.62 8.66 7.33
N ARG A 160 -3.37 7.98 6.21
CA ARG A 160 -2.26 7.03 6.05
C ARG A 160 -1.71 7.06 4.64
N VAL A 161 -0.40 6.85 4.55
CA VAL A 161 0.31 6.49 3.32
C VAL A 161 0.95 5.13 3.56
N VAL A 162 0.59 4.16 2.75
CA VAL A 162 1.04 2.77 2.85
C VAL A 162 1.90 2.46 1.63
N ALA A 163 3.09 1.94 1.82
CA ALA A 163 3.98 1.52 0.75
C ALA A 163 4.72 0.24 1.15
N ASP A 164 5.32 -0.43 0.18
CA ASP A 164 6.11 -1.63 0.42
C ASP A 164 7.59 -1.30 0.27
N ARG A 165 8.35 -1.38 1.35
CA ARG A 165 9.79 -1.10 1.35
C ARG A 165 10.55 -1.94 0.34
N SER A 166 10.14 -3.18 0.12
CA SER A 166 10.75 -4.07 -0.87
C SER A 166 10.65 -3.55 -2.30
N LEU A 167 9.65 -2.69 -2.59
CA LEU A 167 9.39 -2.12 -3.91
C LEU A 167 9.89 -0.69 -4.05
N VAL A 168 9.68 0.15 -3.01
CA VAL A 168 9.97 1.59 -3.10
C VAL A 168 11.31 1.98 -2.47
N GLY A 169 11.92 1.10 -1.68
CA GLY A 169 13.20 1.33 -1.00
C GLY A 169 13.10 2.27 0.21
N ASP A 170 14.23 2.43 0.91
CA ASP A 170 14.33 3.27 2.11
C ASP A 170 14.13 4.76 1.84
N ALA A 171 14.54 5.23 0.67
CA ALA A 171 14.44 6.62 0.27
C ALA A 171 12.99 7.14 0.24
N PHE A 172 12.01 6.27 -0.05
CA PHE A 172 10.59 6.64 0.03
C PHE A 172 10.18 6.99 1.46
N PHE A 173 10.60 6.20 2.44
CA PHE A 173 10.28 6.40 3.85
C PHE A 173 11.07 7.56 4.50
N ALA A 174 12.12 8.04 3.82
CA ALA A 174 12.87 9.23 4.22
C ALA A 174 12.29 10.55 3.67
N LEU A 175 11.25 10.51 2.84
CA LEU A 175 10.56 11.71 2.37
C LEU A 175 9.98 12.51 3.55
N PRO A 176 9.94 13.86 3.45
CA PRO A 176 9.43 14.73 4.52
C PRO A 176 7.89 14.71 4.57
N PHE A 177 7.30 13.58 4.91
CA PHE A 177 5.87 13.45 5.04
C PHE A 177 5.30 14.40 6.09
N PRO A 178 4.19 15.12 5.80
CA PRO A 178 3.53 15.98 6.79
C PRO A 178 3.09 15.22 8.05
N HIS A 179 2.71 13.96 7.89
CA HIS A 179 2.30 13.06 8.98
C HIS A 179 3.14 11.77 9.00
N PRO A 180 4.41 11.80 9.45
CA PRO A 180 5.28 10.63 9.39
C PRO A 180 4.75 9.45 10.21
N LYS A 181 4.00 9.69 11.28
CA LYS A 181 3.31 8.63 12.04
C LYS A 181 2.18 7.96 11.27
N GLY A 182 1.71 8.54 10.18
CA GLY A 182 0.72 7.97 9.26
C GLY A 182 1.32 7.05 8.19
N VAL A 183 2.63 7.13 7.97
CA VAL A 183 3.31 6.28 6.96
C VAL A 183 3.47 4.86 7.49
N ARG A 184 3.14 3.89 6.66
CA ARG A 184 3.16 2.46 7.02
C ARG A 184 3.87 1.65 5.95
N ASP A 185 4.64 0.68 6.41
CA ASP A 185 5.38 -0.25 5.59
C ASP A 185 4.67 -1.61 5.56
N LEU A 186 4.28 -2.07 4.38
CA LEU A 186 3.65 -3.38 4.18
C LEU A 186 4.61 -4.53 4.49
N ALA A 187 5.90 -4.39 4.22
CA ALA A 187 6.90 -5.39 4.57
C ALA A 187 6.92 -5.63 6.09
N VAL A 188 6.86 -4.56 6.89
CA VAL A 188 6.75 -4.65 8.35
C VAL A 188 5.43 -5.28 8.79
N ALA A 189 4.32 -4.98 8.10
CA ALA A 189 3.02 -5.57 8.40
C ALA A 189 3.00 -7.07 8.13
N ARG A 190 3.60 -7.53 7.03
CA ARG A 190 3.73 -8.97 6.72
C ARG A 190 4.55 -9.74 7.74
N CYS A 191 5.48 -9.10 8.46
CA CYS A 191 6.24 -9.71 9.55
C CYS A 191 5.45 -9.91 10.85
N LEU A 192 4.20 -9.44 10.94
CA LEU A 192 3.43 -9.50 12.19
C LEU A 192 3.31 -10.93 12.77
N PRO A 193 2.97 -11.99 12.00
CA PRO A 193 2.90 -13.35 12.54
C PRO A 193 4.24 -13.82 13.11
N VAL A 194 5.34 -13.56 12.41
CA VAL A 194 6.70 -13.93 12.85
C VAL A 194 7.07 -13.19 14.13
N ARG A 195 6.79 -11.89 14.20
CA ARG A 195 7.03 -11.07 15.41
C ARG A 195 6.21 -11.54 16.59
N GLN A 196 4.96 -11.93 16.38
CA GLN A 196 4.10 -12.50 17.42
C GLN A 196 4.66 -13.83 17.92
N ALA A 197 5.04 -14.75 17.04
CA ALA A 197 5.62 -16.04 17.40
C ALA A 197 6.93 -15.88 18.19
N LEU A 198 7.84 -15.04 17.71
CA LEU A 198 9.08 -14.73 18.44
C LEU A 198 8.82 -14.06 19.78
N GLY A 199 7.90 -13.10 19.84
CA GLY A 199 7.53 -12.42 21.08
C GLY A 199 6.98 -13.40 22.11
N GLN A 200 6.10 -14.31 21.71
CA GLN A 200 5.55 -15.35 22.59
C GLN A 200 6.63 -16.32 23.08
N PHE A 201 7.53 -16.77 22.19
CA PHE A 201 8.63 -17.66 22.57
C PHE A 201 9.56 -17.00 23.59
N LEU A 202 9.89 -15.73 23.41
CA LEU A 202 10.82 -15.00 24.26
C LEU A 202 10.18 -14.45 25.55
N ALA A 203 8.86 -14.38 25.64
CA ALA A 203 8.14 -13.81 26.78
C ALA A 203 8.37 -14.57 28.10
N GLY A 204 8.77 -15.85 28.04
CA GLY A 204 9.10 -16.67 29.20
C GLY A 204 10.48 -16.37 29.81
N HIS A 205 11.31 -15.54 29.20
CA HIS A 205 12.67 -15.24 29.64
C HIS A 205 12.77 -13.87 30.31
N ALA A 206 13.59 -13.76 31.35
CA ALA A 206 13.85 -12.47 31.98
C ALA A 206 14.58 -11.53 30.99
N PRO A 207 14.27 -10.21 30.99
CA PRO A 207 14.92 -9.26 30.08
C PRO A 207 16.47 -9.31 30.11
N ALA A 208 17.04 -9.53 31.30
CA ALA A 208 18.49 -9.64 31.47
C ALA A 208 19.08 -10.86 30.73
N ASP A 209 18.35 -11.98 30.70
CA ASP A 209 18.82 -13.22 30.07
C ASP A 209 18.82 -13.12 28.56
N LEU A 210 17.91 -12.34 27.98
CA LEU A 210 17.81 -12.09 26.54
C LEU A 210 18.99 -11.25 26.01
N VAL A 211 19.63 -10.44 26.84
CA VAL A 211 20.74 -9.56 26.43
C VAL A 211 22.09 -9.98 26.94
N ARG A 212 22.13 -10.86 27.96
CA ARG A 212 23.39 -11.31 28.59
C ARG A 212 24.26 -12.07 27.59
N GLY A 213 25.44 -11.51 27.28
CA GLY A 213 26.39 -12.15 26.37
C GLY A 213 25.98 -12.15 24.90
N LEU A 214 24.91 -11.46 24.54
CA LEU A 214 24.49 -11.30 23.16
C LEU A 214 25.53 -10.47 22.38
N ARG A 215 26.14 -11.05 21.33
CA ARG A 215 27.18 -10.43 20.53
C ARG A 215 26.71 -10.02 19.13
N SER A 216 25.76 -10.79 18.58
CA SER A 216 25.25 -10.48 17.25
C SER A 216 23.81 -10.98 17.05
N VAL A 217 23.07 -10.26 16.23
CA VAL A 217 21.76 -10.66 15.72
C VAL A 217 21.80 -10.52 14.21
N THR A 218 21.62 -11.62 13.51
CA THR A 218 21.59 -11.63 12.04
C THR A 218 20.23 -12.15 11.55
N VAL A 219 19.61 -11.39 10.64
CA VAL A 219 18.43 -11.85 9.93
C VAL A 219 18.84 -12.21 8.50
N SER A 220 18.72 -13.49 8.17
CA SER A 220 18.97 -13.99 6.82
C SER A 220 17.68 -14.03 6.03
N HIS A 221 17.73 -13.64 4.75
CA HIS A 221 16.56 -13.58 3.90
C HIS A 221 16.84 -14.05 2.48
N GLY A 222 15.82 -14.63 1.85
CA GLY A 222 15.81 -14.94 0.42
C GLY A 222 15.58 -13.71 -0.45
N ALA A 223 15.62 -13.91 -1.77
CA ALA A 223 15.30 -12.87 -2.74
C ALA A 223 13.88 -12.31 -2.53
N GLY A 224 13.73 -11.01 -2.67
CA GLY A 224 12.43 -10.31 -2.54
C GLY A 224 11.94 -10.07 -1.11
N LEU A 225 12.67 -10.52 -0.07
CA LEU A 225 12.27 -10.36 1.34
C LEU A 225 13.16 -9.37 2.12
N SER A 226 13.90 -8.52 1.43
CA SER A 226 14.83 -7.57 2.06
C SER A 226 14.11 -6.56 2.97
N GLY A 227 12.93 -6.11 2.58
CA GLY A 227 12.11 -5.19 3.37
C GLY A 227 11.58 -5.83 4.65
N GLU A 228 11.08 -7.05 4.57
CA GLU A 228 10.65 -7.86 5.72
C GLU A 228 11.82 -8.10 6.69
N ALA A 229 12.96 -8.50 6.16
CA ALA A 229 14.15 -8.74 6.97
C ALA A 229 14.63 -7.47 7.68
N ALA A 230 14.67 -6.34 6.98
CA ALA A 230 15.00 -5.04 7.57
C ALA A 230 14.00 -4.64 8.67
N GLY A 231 12.71 -4.81 8.41
CA GLY A 231 11.66 -4.54 9.38
C GLY A 231 11.73 -5.44 10.62
N LEU A 232 12.00 -6.72 10.43
CA LEU A 232 12.18 -7.69 11.52
C LEU A 232 13.43 -7.35 12.37
N LEU A 233 14.56 -7.08 11.71
CA LEU A 233 15.81 -6.71 12.39
C LEU A 233 15.64 -5.43 13.21
N ALA A 234 15.02 -4.40 12.64
CA ALA A 234 14.76 -3.15 13.34
C ALA A 234 13.85 -3.36 14.56
N TRP A 235 12.81 -4.20 14.44
CA TRP A 235 11.94 -4.56 15.55
C TRP A 235 12.70 -5.32 16.65
N MET A 236 13.50 -6.34 16.29
CA MET A 236 14.33 -7.09 17.25
C MET A 236 15.31 -6.16 17.98
N LYS A 237 15.99 -5.28 17.25
CA LYS A 237 16.90 -4.28 17.86
C LYS A 237 16.15 -3.42 18.88
N GLY A 238 14.97 -2.92 18.54
CA GLY A 238 14.14 -2.13 19.46
C GLY A 238 13.76 -2.90 20.73
N CYS A 239 13.31 -4.15 20.59
CA CYS A 239 12.95 -5.01 21.73
C CYS A 239 14.15 -5.30 22.63
N LEU A 240 15.30 -5.69 22.07
CA LEU A 240 16.51 -5.99 22.84
C LEU A 240 17.08 -4.75 23.52
N THR A 241 17.06 -3.59 22.86
CA THR A 241 17.44 -2.32 23.47
C THR A 241 16.53 -2.00 24.67
N HIS A 242 15.23 -2.25 24.55
CA HIS A 242 14.29 -2.07 25.66
C HIS A 242 14.59 -3.03 26.82
N CYS A 243 14.86 -4.31 26.53
CA CYS A 243 15.26 -5.30 27.54
C CYS A 243 16.55 -4.90 28.28
N ALA A 244 17.55 -4.38 27.54
CA ALA A 244 18.78 -3.87 28.13
C ALA A 244 18.51 -2.68 29.08
N GLY A 245 17.64 -1.77 28.71
CA GLY A 245 17.21 -0.65 29.56
C GLY A 245 16.51 -1.10 30.83
N LEU A 246 15.58 -2.04 30.74
CA LEU A 246 14.86 -2.61 31.89
C LEU A 246 15.80 -3.34 32.87
N SER A 247 16.80 -4.07 32.35
CA SER A 247 17.75 -4.84 33.16
C SER A 247 18.97 -4.02 33.59
N ARG A 248 19.05 -2.74 33.20
CA ARG A 248 20.24 -1.89 33.39
C ARG A 248 21.53 -2.52 32.85
N SER A 249 21.41 -3.31 31.79
CA SER A 249 22.51 -4.00 31.13
C SER A 249 22.96 -3.20 29.90
N HIS A 250 24.23 -3.31 29.57
CA HIS A 250 24.74 -2.78 28.30
C HIS A 250 24.49 -3.78 27.18
N LEU A 251 23.94 -3.32 26.05
CA LEU A 251 23.78 -4.11 24.83
C LEU A 251 24.86 -3.71 23.82
N ASP A 252 25.90 -4.53 23.74
CA ASP A 252 27.00 -4.38 22.78
C ASP A 252 26.90 -5.49 21.71
N ALA A 253 25.82 -5.46 20.96
CA ALA A 253 25.56 -6.44 19.91
C ALA A 253 25.50 -5.79 18.53
N THR A 254 26.09 -6.47 17.55
CA THR A 254 25.98 -6.09 16.14
C THR A 254 24.64 -6.58 15.56
N PHE A 255 24.02 -5.78 14.69
CA PHE A 255 22.79 -6.13 14.00
C PHE A 255 23.03 -6.10 12.50
N ALA A 256 22.81 -7.22 11.83
CA ALA A 256 23.15 -7.38 10.42
C ALA A 256 22.04 -8.08 9.62
N LEU A 257 21.95 -7.73 8.34
CA LEU A 257 21.18 -8.47 7.34
C LEU A 257 22.14 -9.34 6.53
N SER A 258 21.67 -10.53 6.16
CA SER A 258 22.41 -11.45 5.29
C SER A 258 21.49 -11.93 4.16
N ALA A 259 21.81 -11.56 2.92
CA ALA A 259 21.13 -12.13 1.76
C ALA A 259 21.62 -13.55 1.53
N GLN A 260 20.72 -14.53 1.49
CA GLN A 260 21.04 -15.87 1.07
C GLN A 260 21.01 -15.95 -0.46
N ALA A 261 22.08 -16.51 -1.06
CA ALA A 261 22.02 -16.89 -2.46
C ALA A 261 20.85 -17.88 -2.67
N PRO A 262 20.13 -17.84 -3.80
CA PRO A 262 19.14 -18.85 -4.11
C PRO A 262 19.81 -20.21 -4.02
N SER A 263 19.41 -21.03 -3.06
CA SER A 263 19.84 -22.43 -2.99
C SER A 263 19.25 -23.11 -4.23
N GLY A 264 20.13 -23.38 -5.19
CA GLY A 264 19.77 -24.25 -6.31
C GLY A 264 19.70 -25.69 -5.81
N ASP A 265 18.61 -26.02 -5.12
CA ASP A 265 18.11 -27.40 -4.96
C ASP A 265 16.88 -27.42 -4.06
N ASN A 266 15.88 -28.17 -4.52
CA ASN A 266 14.66 -28.57 -3.84
C ASN A 266 13.39 -27.70 -4.04
N LEU A 267 12.87 -27.72 -5.27
CA LEU A 267 11.43 -27.75 -5.52
C LEU A 267 11.12 -28.57 -6.80
N ALA A 268 11.71 -29.78 -6.85
CA ALA A 268 11.28 -30.84 -7.75
C ALA A 268 10.99 -32.04 -6.85
N ALA A 269 9.79 -32.13 -6.32
CA ALA A 269 9.09 -33.31 -5.82
C ALA A 269 8.21 -32.94 -4.62
N ALA A 270 6.98 -32.52 -4.88
CA ALA A 270 5.76 -32.95 -4.17
C ALA A 270 4.54 -32.36 -4.88
#